data_4e967966d387550d2c09c7bdd81339a9
#
_entry.id   4e967966d387550d2c09c7bdd81339a9
#
_cell.length_a   1.000
_cell.length_b   1.000
_cell.length_c   1.000
_cell.angle_alpha   90.00
_cell.angle_beta   90.00
_cell.angle_gamma   90.00
#
_symmetry.space_group_name_H-M   'P 1'
#
loop_
_entity.id
_entity.type
_entity.pdbx_description
1 polymer ?
#
loop_
_entity_poly.entity_id
_entity_poly.type
_entity_poly.pdbx_seq_one_letter_code
_entity_poly.pdbx_strand_id
1 'polypeptide(L)'
;MDKSDVSAGRQISAPSLDELRESARALNFELSESELEMYAAFVTPMVADYQLVESMEDPRLPVTYPRGEGYRPAPDENTLNAWYWKCAITGAQTGKLAGKRIVVKDNICIAGLPMMNGSNVWEGFIPEQDATVVTRVLAAGGEILGKAVCENFCFSGGSHTSATGPVQNPHNPEHMSGGSSSGCAALIVAGECDMAIG
;
A
#
# COMPACT_ATOMS: atom_id res chain seq x y z
N MET A 1 12.93 11.84 14.24
CA MET A 1 11.77 12.67 14.60
C MET A 1 10.99 11.91 15.63
N ASP A 2 10.86 12.46 16.83
CA ASP A 2 10.24 11.77 17.95
C ASP A 2 8.74 11.62 17.69
N LYS A 3 8.22 10.38 17.79
CA LYS A 3 6.81 10.04 17.53
C LYS A 3 5.84 10.63 18.59
N SER A 4 6.36 11.27 19.64
CA SER A 4 5.58 11.89 20.72
C SER A 4 4.95 13.25 20.36
N ASP A 5 5.38 13.87 19.27
CA ASP A 5 4.91 15.23 18.89
C ASP A 5 3.74 15.26 17.90
N VAL A 6 3.30 14.10 17.40
CA VAL A 6 2.17 14.02 16.44
C VAL A 6 0.82 13.85 17.14
N SER A 7 0.80 13.56 18.44
CA SER A 7 -0.45 13.27 19.19
C SER A 7 -1.05 14.43 19.99
N ALA A 8 -0.46 15.64 19.95
CA ALA A 8 -1.18 16.84 20.38
C ALA A 8 -2.17 17.24 19.26
N GLY A 9 -3.18 16.40 19.07
CA GLY A 9 -4.14 16.46 17.98
C GLY A 9 -4.80 17.83 17.91
N ARG A 10 -4.69 18.49 16.79
CA ARG A 10 -5.58 19.59 16.43
C ARG A 10 -6.99 19.02 16.50
N GLN A 11 -7.73 19.37 17.55
CA GLN A 11 -9.11 18.91 17.70
C GLN A 11 -9.89 19.32 16.45
N ILE A 12 -10.52 18.35 15.79
CA ILE A 12 -11.34 18.60 14.61
C ILE A 12 -12.49 19.53 15.03
N SER A 13 -12.58 20.70 14.42
CA SER A 13 -13.58 21.72 14.69
C SER A 13 -14.19 22.24 13.40
N ALA A 14 -15.38 22.82 13.51
CA ALA A 14 -16.00 23.46 12.35
C ALA A 14 -15.13 24.63 11.88
N PRO A 15 -14.89 24.78 10.56
CA PRO A 15 -14.14 25.87 10.02
C PRO A 15 -14.88 27.20 10.22
N SER A 16 -14.16 28.26 10.50
CA SER A 16 -14.66 29.63 10.47
C SER A 16 -14.96 30.07 9.02
N LEU A 17 -15.73 31.13 8.87
CA LEU A 17 -16.00 31.71 7.53
C LEU A 17 -14.70 32.21 6.87
N ASP A 18 -13.72 32.68 7.65
CA ASP A 18 -12.42 33.10 7.12
C ASP A 18 -11.59 31.94 6.59
N GLU A 19 -11.57 30.80 7.29
CA GLU A 19 -10.90 29.59 6.83
C GLU A 19 -11.59 29.01 5.56
N LEU A 20 -12.91 29.06 5.49
CA LEU A 20 -13.64 28.66 4.28
C LEU A 20 -13.32 29.60 3.11
N ARG A 21 -13.24 30.90 3.35
CA ARG A 21 -12.89 31.90 2.33
C ARG A 21 -11.46 31.70 1.83
N GLU A 22 -10.50 31.42 2.71
CA GLU A 22 -9.13 31.12 2.33
C GLU A 22 -9.03 29.83 1.49
N SER A 23 -9.73 28.78 1.92
CA SER A 23 -9.80 27.50 1.20
C SER A 23 -10.42 27.68 -0.18
N ALA A 24 -11.50 28.45 -0.30
CA ALA A 24 -12.15 28.74 -1.58
C ALA A 24 -11.18 29.48 -2.54
N ARG A 25 -10.46 30.48 -2.05
CA ARG A 25 -9.47 31.22 -2.83
C ARG A 25 -8.32 30.33 -3.30
N ALA A 26 -7.85 29.41 -2.45
CA ALA A 26 -6.80 28.44 -2.81
C ALA A 26 -7.23 27.51 -3.97
N LEU A 27 -8.53 27.30 -4.09
CA LEU A 27 -9.17 26.51 -5.18
C LEU A 27 -9.66 27.38 -6.34
N ASN A 28 -9.34 28.69 -6.35
CA ASN A 28 -9.78 29.68 -7.35
C ASN A 28 -11.31 29.87 -7.41
N PHE A 29 -11.99 29.75 -6.27
CA PHE A 29 -13.39 30.13 -6.11
C PHE A 29 -13.51 31.50 -5.45
N GLU A 30 -14.36 32.35 -5.97
CA GLU A 30 -14.78 33.61 -5.34
C GLU A 30 -16.21 33.40 -4.81
N LEU A 31 -16.33 33.21 -3.51
CA LEU A 31 -17.60 33.01 -2.83
C LEU A 31 -18.07 34.27 -2.13
N SER A 32 -19.35 34.60 -2.29
CA SER A 32 -20.03 35.64 -1.52
C SER A 32 -20.21 35.24 -0.05
N GLU A 33 -20.52 36.21 0.83
CA GLU A 33 -20.78 35.94 2.24
C GLU A 33 -21.92 34.92 2.43
N SER A 34 -23.00 35.04 1.65
CA SER A 34 -24.14 34.10 1.72
C SER A 34 -23.77 32.69 1.27
N GLU A 35 -22.87 32.55 0.31
CA GLU A 35 -22.36 31.24 -0.11
C GLU A 35 -21.43 30.64 0.95
N LEU A 36 -20.59 31.45 1.59
CA LEU A 36 -19.76 30.99 2.71
C LEU A 36 -20.60 30.53 3.89
N GLU A 37 -21.67 31.26 4.25
CA GLU A 37 -22.62 30.84 5.28
C GLU A 37 -23.33 29.52 4.92
N MET A 38 -23.71 29.34 3.66
CA MET A 38 -24.31 28.11 3.16
C MET A 38 -23.33 26.94 3.29
N TYR A 39 -22.07 27.13 2.88
CA TYR A 39 -21.04 26.11 3.03
C TYR A 39 -20.75 25.79 4.49
N ALA A 40 -20.68 26.79 5.36
CA ALA A 40 -20.50 26.60 6.80
C ALA A 40 -21.64 25.76 7.39
N ALA A 41 -22.89 26.07 7.03
CA ALA A 41 -24.06 25.32 7.47
C ALA A 41 -24.04 23.86 6.97
N PHE A 42 -23.48 23.61 5.77
CA PHE A 42 -23.36 22.28 5.21
C PHE A 42 -22.23 21.46 5.85
N VAL A 43 -21.08 22.09 6.12
CA VAL A 43 -19.88 21.40 6.66
C VAL A 43 -19.98 21.17 8.17
N THR A 44 -20.57 22.11 8.93
CA THR A 44 -20.61 22.03 10.40
C THR A 44 -21.20 20.72 10.94
N PRO A 45 -22.32 20.18 10.43
CA PRO A 45 -22.82 18.89 10.89
C PRO A 45 -21.89 17.71 10.65
N MET A 46 -21.06 17.77 9.59
CA MET A 46 -20.11 16.70 9.25
C MET A 46 -18.97 16.58 10.26
N VAL A 47 -18.67 17.66 11.00
CA VAL A 47 -17.60 17.66 12.01
C VAL A 47 -17.86 16.61 13.10
N ALA A 48 -19.10 16.40 13.47
CA ALA A 48 -19.46 15.38 14.48
C ALA A 48 -19.11 13.96 14.01
N ASP A 49 -19.28 13.67 12.73
CA ASP A 49 -18.92 12.37 12.13
C ASP A 49 -17.40 12.17 12.14
N TYR A 50 -16.64 13.21 11.81
CA TYR A 50 -15.16 13.16 11.89
C TYR A 50 -14.67 12.99 13.33
N GLN A 51 -15.26 13.69 14.29
CA GLN A 51 -14.94 13.55 15.71
C GLN A 51 -15.27 12.14 16.23
N LEU A 52 -16.39 11.56 15.76
CA LEU A 52 -16.74 10.18 16.08
C LEU A 52 -15.67 9.21 15.55
N VAL A 53 -15.27 9.33 14.28
CA VAL A 53 -14.22 8.48 13.69
C VAL A 53 -12.89 8.64 14.43
N GLU A 54 -12.52 9.88 14.81
CA GLU A 54 -11.30 10.14 15.58
C GLU A 54 -11.32 9.48 16.97
N SER A 55 -12.51 9.38 17.58
CA SER A 55 -12.69 8.73 18.88
C SER A 55 -12.71 7.20 18.82
N MET A 56 -12.82 6.60 17.64
CA MET A 56 -12.85 5.15 17.47
C MET A 56 -11.48 4.55 17.70
N GLU A 57 -11.45 3.41 18.36
CA GLU A 57 -10.22 2.62 18.45
C GLU A 57 -9.82 2.12 17.05
N ASP A 58 -8.52 2.20 16.75
CA ASP A 58 -7.91 1.60 15.55
C ASP A 58 -7.42 0.19 15.89
N PRO A 59 -8.26 -0.87 15.76
CA PRO A 59 -7.91 -2.22 16.16
C PRO A 59 -6.87 -2.77 15.19
N ARG A 60 -5.63 -2.88 15.65
CA ARG A 60 -4.52 -3.41 14.86
C ARG A 60 -4.31 -4.89 15.14
N LEU A 61 -4.24 -5.69 14.08
CA LEU A 61 -3.84 -7.09 14.21
C LEU A 61 -2.36 -7.16 14.61
N PRO A 62 -2.00 -8.05 15.56
CA PRO A 62 -0.62 -8.19 15.96
C PRO A 62 0.25 -8.76 14.83
N VAL A 63 1.48 -8.26 14.72
CA VAL A 63 2.51 -8.83 13.85
C VAL A 63 3.14 -10.01 14.59
N THR A 64 2.70 -11.22 14.25
CA THR A 64 3.02 -12.43 15.03
C THR A 64 4.33 -13.10 14.62
N TYR A 65 4.64 -13.07 13.30
CA TYR A 65 5.79 -13.80 12.76
C TYR A 65 7.02 -12.90 12.63
N PRO A 66 8.24 -13.39 12.93
CA PRO A 66 9.46 -12.59 12.80
C PRO A 66 9.66 -12.03 11.38
N ARG A 67 10.19 -10.82 11.32
CA ARG A 67 10.51 -10.11 10.08
C ARG A 67 12.03 -9.93 9.96
N GLY A 68 12.58 -10.28 8.81
CA GLY A 68 13.88 -9.78 8.38
C GLY A 68 13.69 -8.48 7.60
N GLU A 69 14.77 -7.70 7.47
CA GLU A 69 14.71 -6.44 6.71
C GLU A 69 14.45 -6.67 5.21
N GLY A 70 14.87 -7.82 4.70
CA GLY A 70 14.84 -8.08 3.27
C GLY A 70 15.75 -7.14 2.48
N TYR A 71 15.61 -7.12 1.16
CA TYR A 71 16.40 -6.24 0.30
C TYR A 71 15.75 -6.01 -1.06
N ARG A 72 16.11 -4.91 -1.70
CA ARG A 72 15.78 -4.66 -3.11
C ARG A 72 16.77 -5.42 -3.98
N PRO A 73 16.33 -6.38 -4.82
CA PRO A 73 17.25 -7.18 -5.62
C PRO A 73 17.94 -6.32 -6.69
N ALA A 74 19.19 -6.67 -6.97
CA ALA A 74 19.95 -6.06 -8.06
C ALA A 74 19.40 -6.50 -9.44
N PRO A 75 19.71 -5.78 -10.53
CA PRO A 75 19.17 -6.10 -11.86
C PRO A 75 19.47 -7.52 -12.36
N ASP A 76 20.61 -8.10 -11.99
CA ASP A 76 21.00 -9.46 -12.31
C ASP A 76 20.22 -10.52 -11.54
N GLU A 77 19.69 -10.18 -10.37
CA GLU A 77 18.77 -11.02 -9.58
C GLU A 77 17.30 -10.81 -9.94
N ASN A 78 16.98 -9.82 -10.78
CA ASN A 78 15.62 -9.39 -11.12
C ASN A 78 15.48 -9.15 -12.64
N THR A 79 15.90 -10.13 -13.42
CA THR A 79 15.98 -10.03 -14.88
C THR A 79 14.65 -9.73 -15.57
N LEU A 80 13.52 -10.08 -14.94
CA LEU A 80 12.17 -9.78 -15.42
C LEU A 80 11.62 -8.45 -14.89
N ASN A 81 12.37 -7.76 -14.02
CA ASN A 81 11.91 -6.59 -13.27
C ASN A 81 10.60 -6.86 -12.49
N ALA A 82 10.46 -8.09 -11.96
CA ALA A 82 9.23 -8.55 -11.33
C ALA A 82 9.23 -8.42 -9.79
N TRP A 83 10.41 -8.37 -9.16
CA TRP A 83 10.58 -8.16 -7.74
C TRP A 83 10.71 -6.67 -7.39
N TYR A 84 9.92 -6.23 -6.42
CA TYR A 84 10.15 -4.94 -5.76
C TYR A 84 11.04 -5.10 -4.54
N TRP A 85 10.75 -6.09 -3.68
CA TRP A 85 11.49 -6.37 -2.45
C TRP A 85 11.50 -7.86 -2.18
N LYS A 86 12.67 -8.44 -1.89
CA LYS A 86 12.80 -9.84 -1.47
C LYS A 86 12.91 -9.92 0.04
N CYS A 87 12.28 -10.92 0.64
CA CYS A 87 12.36 -11.24 2.06
C CYS A 87 12.18 -12.75 2.27
N ALA A 88 12.22 -13.19 3.53
CA ALA A 88 11.85 -14.53 3.92
C ALA A 88 11.06 -14.43 5.23
N ILE A 89 9.74 -14.63 5.15
CA ILE A 89 8.87 -14.62 6.34
C ILE A 89 8.20 -15.97 6.42
N THR A 90 8.66 -16.79 7.36
CA THR A 90 8.11 -18.14 7.60
C THR A 90 6.89 -18.03 8.49
N GLY A 91 5.77 -18.61 8.06
CA GLY A 91 4.54 -18.72 8.85
C GLY A 91 4.53 -19.87 9.83
N ALA A 92 3.32 -20.32 10.21
CA ALA A 92 3.12 -21.46 11.09
C ALA A 92 3.76 -22.73 10.52
N GLN A 93 4.22 -23.62 11.41
CA GLN A 93 4.87 -24.88 11.04
C GLN A 93 3.93 -25.86 10.31
N THR A 94 2.63 -25.67 10.49
CA THR A 94 1.58 -26.53 9.92
C THR A 94 0.47 -25.66 9.36
N GLY A 95 -0.30 -26.22 8.41
CA GLY A 95 -1.44 -25.55 7.80
C GLY A 95 -1.60 -25.92 6.34
N LYS A 96 -2.66 -25.39 5.73
CA LYS A 96 -2.99 -25.70 4.30
C LYS A 96 -1.95 -25.17 3.30
N LEU A 97 -1.15 -24.20 3.71
CA LEU A 97 -0.12 -23.57 2.88
C LEU A 97 1.30 -23.94 3.33
N ALA A 98 1.46 -24.94 4.23
CA ALA A 98 2.77 -25.40 4.67
C ALA A 98 3.63 -25.85 3.49
N GLY A 99 4.85 -25.30 3.41
CA GLY A 99 5.78 -25.54 2.30
C GLY A 99 5.47 -24.79 1.00
N LYS A 100 4.47 -23.90 0.98
CA LYS A 100 4.17 -23.04 -0.16
C LYS A 100 4.92 -21.73 -0.08
N ARG A 101 5.63 -21.38 -1.16
CA ARG A 101 6.37 -20.14 -1.36
C ARG A 101 5.44 -19.13 -2.03
N ILE A 102 5.21 -17.99 -1.38
CA ILE A 102 4.17 -17.04 -1.77
C ILE A 102 4.78 -15.66 -1.96
N VAL A 103 4.35 -14.98 -3.01
CA VAL A 103 4.70 -13.59 -3.29
C VAL A 103 3.43 -12.74 -3.18
N VAL A 104 3.53 -11.53 -2.67
CA VAL A 104 2.40 -10.61 -2.61
C VAL A 104 2.66 -9.37 -3.45
N LYS A 105 1.62 -8.87 -4.07
CA LYS A 105 1.67 -7.63 -4.85
C LYS A 105 2.06 -6.44 -3.98
N ASP A 106 2.78 -5.49 -4.55
CA ASP A 106 3.32 -4.37 -3.79
C ASP A 106 2.28 -3.35 -3.29
N ASN A 107 1.01 -3.53 -3.59
CA ASN A 107 -0.10 -2.78 -2.96
C ASN A 107 -0.62 -3.42 -1.66
N ILE A 108 -0.07 -4.57 -1.24
CA ILE A 108 -0.46 -5.30 -0.04
C ILE A 108 0.55 -5.00 1.07
N CYS A 109 0.08 -4.48 2.20
CA CYS A 109 0.92 -4.15 3.34
C CYS A 109 1.52 -5.41 3.98
N ILE A 110 2.84 -5.41 4.16
CA ILE A 110 3.57 -6.32 5.05
C ILE A 110 4.30 -5.45 6.07
N ALA A 111 4.01 -5.63 7.34
CA ALA A 111 4.62 -4.85 8.41
C ALA A 111 6.16 -4.91 8.35
N GLY A 112 6.80 -3.76 8.43
CA GLY A 112 8.25 -3.63 8.44
C GLY A 112 8.94 -3.73 7.08
N LEU A 113 8.21 -3.98 5.97
CA LEU A 113 8.79 -4.03 4.63
C LEU A 113 8.39 -2.81 3.81
N PRO A 114 9.31 -2.25 3.00
CA PRO A 114 9.00 -1.13 2.12
C PRO A 114 7.88 -1.45 1.13
N MET A 115 7.09 -0.43 0.81
CA MET A 115 5.99 -0.47 -0.15
C MET A 115 6.00 0.82 -0.97
N MET A 116 5.85 0.71 -2.28
CA MET A 116 5.71 1.88 -3.16
C MET A 116 4.45 1.85 -4.04
N ASN A 117 3.72 0.72 -4.06
CA ASN A 117 2.50 0.58 -4.86
C ASN A 117 2.70 1.00 -6.34
N GLY A 118 3.86 0.65 -6.91
CA GLY A 118 4.23 1.00 -8.28
C GLY A 118 4.49 2.49 -8.51
N SER A 119 4.55 3.35 -7.48
CA SER A 119 4.65 4.80 -7.59
C SER A 119 5.74 5.40 -6.70
N ASN A 120 6.54 6.32 -7.25
CA ASN A 120 7.54 7.06 -6.49
C ASN A 120 6.95 7.93 -5.37
N VAL A 121 5.66 8.24 -5.43
CA VAL A 121 4.98 9.02 -4.37
C VAL A 121 5.00 8.30 -3.02
N TRP A 122 5.03 6.96 -3.05
CA TRP A 122 5.04 6.12 -1.86
C TRP A 122 6.40 5.48 -1.57
N GLU A 123 7.42 5.80 -2.34
CA GLU A 123 8.76 5.26 -2.11
C GLU A 123 9.25 5.56 -0.69
N GLY A 124 9.70 4.52 0.01
CA GLY A 124 10.15 4.63 1.41
C GLY A 124 9.05 4.51 2.46
N PHE A 125 7.78 4.34 2.07
CA PHE A 125 6.72 4.03 3.03
C PHE A 125 6.88 2.61 3.57
N ILE A 126 6.88 2.48 4.90
CA ILE A 126 6.97 1.19 5.60
C ILE A 126 5.70 1.03 6.45
N PRO A 127 4.79 0.10 6.12
CA PRO A 127 3.59 -0.16 6.91
C PRO A 127 3.96 -0.74 8.28
N GLU A 128 3.18 -0.37 9.30
CA GLU A 128 3.35 -0.88 10.67
C GLU A 128 2.52 -2.15 10.93
N GLN A 129 1.65 -2.53 10.01
CA GLN A 129 0.75 -3.69 10.17
C GLN A 129 0.68 -4.52 8.88
N ASP A 130 0.35 -5.79 9.06
CA ASP A 130 0.05 -6.69 7.95
C ASP A 130 -1.36 -6.46 7.43
N ALA A 131 -1.54 -6.55 6.11
CA ALA A 131 -2.87 -6.79 5.57
C ALA A 131 -3.42 -8.13 6.10
N THR A 132 -4.72 -8.22 6.31
CA THR A 132 -5.37 -9.44 6.83
C THR A 132 -5.01 -10.70 6.02
N VAL A 133 -4.87 -10.57 4.70
CA VAL A 133 -4.48 -11.68 3.83
C VAL A 133 -3.07 -12.19 4.15
N VAL A 134 -2.13 -11.30 4.47
CA VAL A 134 -0.77 -11.66 4.89
C VAL A 134 -0.80 -12.46 6.19
N THR A 135 -1.50 -11.94 7.20
CA THR A 135 -1.70 -12.65 8.48
C THR A 135 -2.29 -14.05 8.27
N ARG A 136 -3.31 -14.18 7.40
CA ARG A 136 -3.96 -15.47 7.12
C ARG A 136 -3.06 -16.44 6.37
N VAL A 137 -2.28 -15.96 5.42
CA VAL A 137 -1.30 -16.78 4.68
C VAL A 137 -0.26 -17.35 5.63
N LEU A 138 0.32 -16.51 6.48
CA LEU A 138 1.31 -16.94 7.46
C LEU A 138 0.72 -17.88 8.51
N ALA A 139 -0.49 -17.60 8.99
CA ALA A 139 -1.19 -18.50 9.93
C ALA A 139 -1.53 -19.87 9.30
N ALA A 140 -1.71 -19.94 7.97
CA ALA A 140 -1.90 -21.17 7.24
C ALA A 140 -0.60 -21.92 6.90
N GLY A 141 0.56 -21.43 7.35
CA GLY A 141 1.86 -22.07 7.16
C GLY A 141 2.61 -21.66 5.90
N GLY A 142 2.11 -20.65 5.16
CA GLY A 142 2.80 -20.16 3.97
C GLY A 142 4.09 -19.40 4.30
N GLU A 143 5.03 -19.41 3.36
CA GLU A 143 6.25 -18.59 3.40
C GLU A 143 6.12 -17.44 2.41
N ILE A 144 6.29 -16.20 2.89
CA ILE A 144 6.27 -15.02 2.02
C ILE A 144 7.70 -14.67 1.61
N LEU A 145 7.95 -14.71 0.30
CA LEU A 145 9.26 -14.46 -0.29
C LEU A 145 9.52 -12.99 -0.63
N GLY A 146 8.48 -12.15 -0.65
CA GLY A 146 8.64 -10.74 -0.95
C GLY A 146 7.44 -10.08 -1.61
N LYS A 147 7.72 -8.89 -2.14
CA LYS A 147 6.80 -7.98 -2.79
C LYS A 147 7.05 -7.97 -4.30
N ALA A 148 6.00 -8.21 -5.09
CA ALA A 148 6.05 -8.18 -6.54
C ALA A 148 5.70 -6.79 -7.08
N VAL A 149 6.41 -6.36 -8.12
CA VAL A 149 6.11 -5.10 -8.84
C VAL A 149 4.68 -5.09 -9.33
N CYS A 150 4.05 -3.94 -9.23
CA CYS A 150 2.72 -3.67 -9.78
C CYS A 150 2.71 -2.38 -10.59
N GLU A 151 1.67 -2.20 -11.36
CA GLU A 151 1.38 -0.97 -12.09
C GLU A 151 1.21 0.22 -11.14
N ASN A 152 1.47 1.44 -11.62
CA ASN A 152 1.32 2.68 -10.84
C ASN A 152 -0.08 2.75 -10.22
N PHE A 153 -0.14 2.78 -8.87
CA PHE A 153 -1.38 2.71 -8.08
C PHE A 153 -2.34 1.58 -8.48
N CYS A 154 -1.86 0.54 -9.16
CA CYS A 154 -2.67 -0.57 -9.66
C CYS A 154 -3.81 -0.15 -10.62
N PHE A 155 -3.65 0.97 -11.32
CA PHE A 155 -4.74 1.63 -12.04
C PHE A 155 -4.98 1.07 -13.45
N SER A 156 -3.99 0.48 -14.12
CA SER A 156 -4.16 -0.04 -15.48
C SER A 156 -3.93 -1.54 -15.61
N GLY A 157 -4.32 -2.11 -16.77
CA GLY A 157 -4.07 -3.51 -17.12
C GLY A 157 -2.66 -3.80 -17.65
N GLY A 158 -1.76 -2.83 -17.60
CA GLY A 158 -0.37 -2.96 -18.05
C GLY A 158 0.64 -2.97 -16.91
N SER A 159 1.91 -2.77 -17.27
CA SER A 159 3.00 -2.53 -16.32
C SER A 159 3.92 -1.39 -16.76
N HIS A 160 3.50 -0.63 -17.75
CA HIS A 160 4.31 0.39 -18.42
C HIS A 160 4.46 1.70 -17.63
N THR A 161 3.54 1.98 -16.70
CA THR A 161 3.61 3.17 -15.83
C THR A 161 4.18 2.88 -14.44
N SER A 162 4.57 1.62 -14.15
CA SER A 162 5.25 1.30 -12.92
C SER A 162 6.52 2.14 -12.76
N ALA A 163 6.73 2.72 -11.58
CA ALA A 163 7.90 3.54 -11.30
C ALA A 163 9.23 2.77 -11.43
N THR A 164 9.21 1.45 -11.28
CA THR A 164 10.37 0.57 -11.48
C THR A 164 10.55 0.12 -12.94
N GLY A 165 9.68 0.59 -13.85
CA GLY A 165 9.64 0.17 -15.24
C GLY A 165 8.75 -1.06 -15.48
N PRO A 166 8.54 -1.43 -16.75
CA PRO A 166 7.66 -2.55 -17.11
C PRO A 166 8.24 -3.90 -16.65
N VAL A 167 7.34 -4.78 -16.20
CA VAL A 167 7.67 -6.19 -15.94
C VAL A 167 7.64 -6.96 -17.24
N GLN A 168 8.72 -7.67 -17.53
CA GLN A 168 8.86 -8.45 -18.74
C GLN A 168 8.05 -9.75 -18.68
N ASN A 169 7.53 -10.17 -19.83
CA ASN A 169 6.84 -11.43 -19.97
C ASN A 169 7.88 -12.59 -20.03
N PRO A 170 7.81 -13.58 -19.11
CA PRO A 170 8.76 -14.69 -19.12
C PRO A 170 8.78 -15.52 -20.41
N HIS A 171 7.69 -15.56 -21.16
CA HIS A 171 7.60 -16.26 -22.44
C HIS A 171 8.21 -15.48 -23.60
N ASN A 172 8.19 -14.14 -23.53
CA ASN A 172 8.80 -13.24 -24.51
C ASN A 172 9.18 -11.92 -23.85
N PRO A 173 10.45 -11.72 -23.49
CA PRO A 173 10.92 -10.51 -22.82
C PRO A 173 10.77 -9.19 -23.60
N GLU A 174 10.46 -9.25 -24.89
CA GLU A 174 10.14 -8.06 -25.70
C GLU A 174 8.72 -7.53 -25.43
N HIS A 175 7.91 -8.30 -24.68
CA HIS A 175 6.57 -7.94 -24.26
C HIS A 175 6.48 -7.74 -22.75
N MET A 176 5.59 -6.88 -22.29
CA MET A 176 5.24 -6.78 -20.88
C MET A 176 4.32 -7.91 -20.45
N SER A 177 4.30 -8.22 -19.14
CA SER A 177 3.48 -9.30 -18.56
C SER A 177 2.00 -8.97 -18.41
N GLY A 178 1.56 -7.74 -18.79
CA GLY A 178 0.23 -7.23 -18.40
C GLY A 178 0.23 -6.74 -16.94
N GLY A 179 -0.94 -6.54 -16.36
CA GLY A 179 -1.07 -6.01 -14.99
C GLY A 179 -2.54 -5.84 -14.56
N SER A 180 -2.75 -5.20 -13.45
CA SER A 180 -1.82 -4.45 -12.58
C SER A 180 -0.94 -5.37 -11.70
N SER A 181 -1.20 -6.69 -11.59
CA SER A 181 -0.43 -7.68 -10.82
C SER A 181 0.72 -8.28 -11.64
N SER A 182 1.46 -7.43 -12.34
CA SER A 182 2.46 -7.77 -13.36
C SER A 182 3.56 -8.70 -12.83
N GLY A 183 4.21 -8.31 -11.73
CA GLY A 183 5.26 -9.12 -11.10
C GLY A 183 4.75 -10.45 -10.55
N CYS A 184 3.54 -10.47 -9.98
CA CYS A 184 2.92 -11.71 -9.49
C CYS A 184 2.80 -12.76 -10.60
N ALA A 185 2.27 -12.36 -11.76
CA ALA A 185 2.12 -13.26 -12.90
C ALA A 185 3.48 -13.74 -13.43
N ALA A 186 4.44 -12.82 -13.58
CA ALA A 186 5.77 -13.14 -14.09
C ALA A 186 6.52 -14.12 -13.18
N LEU A 187 6.49 -13.91 -11.86
CA LEU A 187 7.20 -14.76 -10.90
C LEU A 187 6.63 -16.17 -10.78
N ILE A 188 5.30 -16.33 -10.91
CA ILE A 188 4.69 -17.67 -10.98
C ILE A 188 5.16 -18.40 -12.23
N VAL A 189 5.08 -17.76 -13.40
CA VAL A 189 5.47 -18.38 -14.68
C VAL A 189 6.96 -18.70 -14.72
N ALA A 190 7.79 -17.84 -14.12
CA ALA A 190 9.23 -18.10 -13.99
C ALA A 190 9.58 -19.21 -12.97
N GLY A 191 8.59 -19.72 -12.20
CA GLY A 191 8.82 -20.75 -11.18
C GLY A 191 9.51 -20.24 -9.90
N GLU A 192 9.56 -18.92 -9.70
CA GLU A 192 10.19 -18.34 -8.52
C GLU A 192 9.31 -18.42 -7.27
N CYS A 193 8.01 -18.64 -7.41
CA CYS A 193 7.08 -18.90 -6.33
C CYS A 193 6.01 -19.92 -6.75
N ASP A 194 5.34 -20.49 -5.76
CA ASP A 194 4.26 -21.47 -6.00
C ASP A 194 2.89 -20.79 -6.15
N MET A 195 2.75 -19.63 -5.53
CA MET A 195 1.51 -18.84 -5.49
C MET A 195 1.84 -17.35 -5.41
N ALA A 196 0.93 -16.53 -5.90
CA ALA A 196 0.99 -15.08 -5.67
C ALA A 196 -0.39 -14.53 -5.33
N ILE A 197 -0.40 -13.42 -4.58
CA ILE A 197 -1.60 -12.66 -4.25
C ILE A 197 -1.47 -11.28 -4.92
N GLY A 198 -2.46 -10.96 -5.80
CA GLY A 198 -2.48 -9.74 -6.58
C GLY A 198 -3.76 -8.94 -6.46
#